data_56554c08261da9381823c1508e51c063
#
_entry.id   56554c08261da9381823c1508e51c063
#
_cell.length_a   1.000
_cell.length_b   1.000
_cell.length_c   1.000
_cell.angle_alpha   90.00
_cell.angle_beta   90.00
_cell.angle_gamma   90.00
#
_symmetry.space_group_name_H-M   'P 1'
#
loop_
_entity.id
_entity.type
_entity.pdbx_description
1 polymer ?
#
loop_
_entity_poly.entity_id
_entity_poly.type
_entity_poly.pdbx_seq_one_letter_code
_entity_poly.pdbx_strand_id
1 'polypeptide(L)'
;EKGEQENWVTTHCSTVQVITPYDNVVTIMHEGASGGGKSEMLEQAHREQDGRLLLGENLVTGEVRHLTIPRSCDLYPVSDDMALCHPSIQLGNGKLSVMDAENAWFVRVNHITNYGADPYLEKLTAQPAEPLLFLNIDAVPSSRALIWEHIEDAPNKPCPNPRVIVPRRMIPNNVPDPVNVDVRSFGVRTPPCTREQQIGRAHV
;
A
#
# COMPACT_ATOMS: atom_id res chain seq x y z
N GLU A 1 -16.20 0.30 18.72
CA GLU A 1 -17.55 0.18 19.33
C GLU A 1 -18.42 -0.86 18.60
N LYS A 2 -18.71 -0.70 17.28
CA LYS A 2 -19.56 -1.68 16.57
C LYS A 2 -18.90 -3.05 16.52
N GLY A 3 -17.62 -3.12 16.22
CA GLY A 3 -16.87 -4.38 16.21
C GLY A 3 -16.88 -5.09 17.56
N GLU A 4 -16.74 -4.36 18.65
CA GLU A 4 -16.83 -4.93 20.00
C GLU A 4 -18.22 -5.50 20.31
N GLN A 5 -19.27 -4.81 19.87
CA GLN A 5 -20.65 -5.29 20.04
C GLN A 5 -20.92 -6.58 19.25
N GLU A 6 -20.28 -6.73 18.12
CA GLU A 6 -20.42 -7.88 17.22
C GLU A 6 -19.34 -8.96 17.39
N ASN A 7 -18.47 -8.82 18.40
CA ASN A 7 -17.32 -9.70 18.67
C ASN A 7 -16.29 -9.76 17.53
N TRP A 8 -16.15 -8.69 16.74
CA TRP A 8 -15.08 -8.56 15.77
C TRP A 8 -13.82 -8.03 16.45
N VAL A 9 -12.69 -8.64 16.14
CA VAL A 9 -11.37 -8.14 16.51
C VAL A 9 -10.75 -7.49 15.28
N THR A 10 -10.37 -6.22 15.42
CA THR A 10 -9.63 -5.49 14.39
C THR A 10 -8.15 -5.49 14.71
N THR A 11 -7.33 -5.65 13.68
CA THR A 11 -5.87 -5.57 13.78
C THR A 11 -5.35 -4.50 12.83
N HIS A 12 -4.37 -3.70 13.30
CA HIS A 12 -3.73 -2.67 12.48
C HIS A 12 -2.65 -3.32 11.61
N CYS A 13 -3.08 -3.86 10.49
CA CYS A 13 -2.23 -4.64 9.60
C CYS A 13 -2.70 -4.57 8.14
N SER A 14 -1.78 -4.77 7.22
CA SER A 14 -2.09 -5.11 5.84
C SER A 14 -1.99 -6.63 5.65
N THR A 15 -2.74 -7.13 4.67
CA THR A 15 -2.73 -8.56 4.31
C THR A 15 -2.70 -8.71 2.80
N VAL A 16 -1.83 -9.57 2.31
CA VAL A 16 -1.65 -9.84 0.88
C VAL A 16 -1.50 -11.34 0.63
N GLN A 17 -2.12 -11.83 -0.43
CA GLN A 17 -1.80 -13.14 -0.98
C GLN A 17 -0.73 -12.99 -2.06
N VAL A 18 0.37 -13.65 -1.87
CA VAL A 18 1.49 -13.69 -2.81
C VAL A 18 1.37 -14.96 -3.63
N ILE A 19 1.18 -14.81 -4.94
CA ILE A 19 1.18 -15.91 -5.90
C ILE A 19 2.57 -16.03 -6.50
N THR A 20 3.25 -17.13 -6.23
CA THR A 20 4.59 -17.35 -6.75
C THR A 20 4.55 -17.78 -8.23
N PRO A 21 5.68 -17.69 -8.97
CA PRO A 21 5.77 -18.19 -10.36
C PRO A 21 5.48 -19.69 -10.55
N TYR A 22 5.29 -20.40 -9.45
CA TYR A 22 4.92 -21.83 -9.42
C TYR A 22 3.51 -22.08 -8.88
N ASP A 23 2.66 -21.05 -8.93
CA ASP A 23 1.26 -21.07 -8.49
C ASP A 23 1.06 -21.42 -6.99
N ASN A 24 2.11 -21.30 -6.18
CA ASN A 24 1.94 -21.39 -4.73
C ASN A 24 1.37 -20.09 -4.18
N VAL A 25 0.35 -20.21 -3.35
CA VAL A 25 -0.28 -19.09 -2.66
C VAL A 25 0.24 -19.01 -1.23
N VAL A 26 0.76 -17.86 -0.84
CA VAL A 26 1.19 -17.58 0.53
C VAL A 26 0.52 -16.31 1.00
N THR A 27 -0.25 -16.39 2.07
CA THR A 27 -0.89 -15.22 2.69
C THR A 27 0.00 -14.64 3.77
N ILE A 28 0.41 -13.40 3.58
CA ILE A 28 1.25 -12.65 4.52
C ILE A 28 0.42 -11.56 5.18
N MET A 29 0.37 -11.57 6.51
CA MET A 29 -0.21 -10.52 7.33
C MET A 29 0.93 -9.71 7.96
N HIS A 30 0.98 -8.41 7.67
CA HIS A 30 2.00 -7.51 8.15
C HIS A 30 1.43 -6.50 9.13
N GLU A 31 1.81 -6.62 10.38
CA GLU A 31 1.43 -5.70 11.45
C GLU A 31 2.48 -4.60 11.61
N GLY A 32 2.06 -3.43 12.01
CA GLY A 32 2.99 -2.34 12.28
C GLY A 32 2.31 -1.00 12.49
N ALA A 33 3.05 -0.10 13.13
CA ALA A 33 2.62 1.28 13.26
C ALA A 33 2.57 1.99 11.90
N SER A 34 1.93 3.15 11.86
CA SER A 34 1.96 4.02 10.67
C SER A 34 3.40 4.29 10.22
N GLY A 35 3.69 4.12 8.94
CA GLY A 35 5.03 4.19 8.37
C GLY A 35 5.88 2.92 8.55
N GLY A 36 5.27 1.80 8.97
CA GLY A 36 5.93 0.50 9.09
C GLY A 36 5.98 -0.32 7.80
N GLY A 37 5.58 0.25 6.66
CA GLY A 37 5.61 -0.42 5.35
C GLY A 37 4.39 -1.32 5.07
N LYS A 38 3.27 -1.13 5.78
CA LYS A 38 2.08 -1.97 5.59
C LYS A 38 1.53 -1.90 4.17
N SER A 39 1.22 -0.71 3.70
CA SER A 39 0.65 -0.50 2.36
C SER A 39 1.61 -0.86 1.24
N GLU A 40 2.90 -0.65 1.44
CA GLU A 40 3.93 -0.99 0.47
C GLU A 40 4.00 -2.49 0.16
N MET A 41 3.60 -3.34 1.10
CA MET A 41 3.52 -4.79 0.87
C MET A 41 2.41 -5.21 -0.11
N LEU A 42 1.44 -4.35 -0.36
CA LEU A 42 0.32 -4.62 -1.26
C LEU A 42 0.65 -4.24 -2.70
N GLU A 43 1.68 -3.43 -2.89
CA GLU A 43 2.05 -2.87 -4.18
C GLU A 43 2.98 -3.83 -4.93
N GLN A 44 2.80 -3.87 -6.25
CA GLN A 44 3.75 -4.57 -7.12
C GLN A 44 5.11 -3.86 -7.06
N ALA A 45 6.18 -4.66 -7.03
CA ALA A 45 7.52 -4.11 -7.02
C ALA A 45 7.76 -3.25 -8.27
N HIS A 46 8.11 -1.98 -8.05
CA HIS A 46 8.42 -1.06 -9.13
C HIS A 46 9.75 -1.46 -9.77
N ARG A 47 9.73 -1.67 -11.08
CA ARG A 47 10.92 -2.00 -11.86
C ARG A 47 11.39 -0.78 -12.64
N GLU A 48 12.71 -0.63 -12.74
CA GLU A 48 13.31 0.31 -13.65
C GLU A 48 13.08 -0.10 -15.12
N GLN A 49 13.34 0.81 -16.06
CA GLN A 49 13.15 0.56 -17.49
C GLN A 49 13.91 -0.65 -18.01
N ASP A 50 15.03 -1.02 -17.38
CA ASP A 50 15.84 -2.19 -17.70
C ASP A 50 15.37 -3.47 -16.99
N GLY A 51 14.27 -3.40 -16.23
CA GLY A 51 13.66 -4.54 -15.53
C GLY A 51 14.28 -4.88 -14.18
N ARG A 52 15.30 -4.13 -13.74
CA ARG A 52 15.89 -4.31 -12.41
C ARG A 52 15.03 -3.67 -11.32
N LEU A 53 15.18 -4.16 -10.11
CA LEU A 53 14.59 -3.54 -8.91
C LEU A 53 15.66 -2.72 -8.19
N LEU A 54 15.35 -1.47 -7.88
CA LEU A 54 16.17 -0.65 -7.00
C LEU A 54 15.98 -1.13 -5.56
N LEU A 55 17.04 -1.66 -4.96
CA LEU A 55 17.05 -2.07 -3.55
C LEU A 55 17.26 -0.89 -2.60
N GLY A 56 18.05 0.07 -3.02
CA GLY A 56 18.33 1.26 -2.24
C GLY A 56 19.50 2.05 -2.77
N GLU A 57 19.60 3.27 -2.26
CA GLU A 57 20.68 4.20 -2.51
C GLU A 57 21.31 4.62 -1.18
N ASN A 58 22.63 4.58 -1.11
CA ASN A 58 23.36 5.18 0.01
C ASN A 58 23.41 6.69 -0.18
N LEU A 59 22.65 7.43 0.63
CA LEU A 59 22.53 8.87 0.50
C LEU A 59 23.82 9.65 0.82
N VAL A 60 24.80 9.00 1.41
CA VAL A 60 26.12 9.61 1.73
C VAL A 60 27.12 9.39 0.59
N THR A 61 27.20 8.17 0.08
CA THR A 61 28.18 7.78 -0.95
C THR A 61 27.62 7.85 -2.37
N GLY A 62 26.29 7.91 -2.54
CA GLY A 62 25.62 7.78 -3.84
C GLY A 62 25.65 6.35 -4.41
N GLU A 63 26.07 5.36 -3.62
CA GLU A 63 26.11 3.98 -4.08
C GLU A 63 24.68 3.44 -4.24
N VAL A 64 24.39 2.91 -5.44
CA VAL A 64 23.07 2.35 -5.79
C VAL A 64 23.19 0.84 -5.88
N ARG A 65 22.23 0.12 -5.30
CA ARG A 65 22.13 -1.34 -5.37
C ARG A 65 20.86 -1.76 -6.09
N HIS A 66 21.01 -2.66 -7.02
CA HIS A 66 19.93 -3.26 -7.79
C HIS A 66 19.87 -4.77 -7.61
N LEU A 67 18.66 -5.31 -7.77
CA LEU A 67 18.42 -6.74 -7.82
C LEU A 67 17.79 -7.11 -9.17
N THR A 68 18.30 -8.15 -9.80
CA THR A 68 17.67 -8.74 -10.98
C THR A 68 16.87 -9.95 -10.57
N ILE A 69 15.54 -9.85 -10.73
CA ILE A 69 14.62 -10.96 -10.46
C ILE A 69 14.00 -11.37 -11.80
N PRO A 70 14.32 -12.55 -12.33
CA PRO A 70 13.83 -12.98 -13.65
C PRO A 70 12.31 -13.26 -13.67
N ARG A 71 11.75 -13.59 -12.52
CA ARG A 71 10.29 -13.81 -12.34
C ARG A 71 9.84 -13.10 -11.08
N SER A 72 8.70 -12.42 -11.15
CA SER A 72 8.05 -11.79 -9.99
C SER A 72 6.91 -12.67 -9.48
N CYS A 73 6.51 -12.42 -8.24
CA CYS A 73 5.24 -12.88 -7.72
C CYS A 73 4.12 -11.91 -8.12
N ASP A 74 2.90 -12.41 -8.20
CA ASP A 74 1.71 -11.57 -8.29
C ASP A 74 1.18 -11.29 -6.88
N LEU A 75 0.72 -10.07 -6.64
CA LEU A 75 0.18 -9.64 -5.37
C LEU A 75 -1.33 -9.47 -5.48
N TYR A 76 -2.04 -10.09 -4.56
CA TYR A 76 -3.49 -10.04 -4.43
C TYR A 76 -3.83 -9.42 -3.07
N PRO A 77 -4.11 -8.12 -3.03
CA PRO A 77 -4.38 -7.42 -1.78
C PRO A 77 -5.65 -7.92 -1.11
N VAL A 78 -5.60 -8.09 0.22
CA VAL A 78 -6.72 -8.51 1.05
C VAL A 78 -7.19 -7.37 1.95
N SER A 79 -6.27 -6.74 2.69
CA SER A 79 -6.55 -5.56 3.51
C SER A 79 -5.37 -4.59 3.46
N ASP A 80 -5.65 -3.29 3.52
CA ASP A 80 -4.59 -2.27 3.47
C ASP A 80 -4.12 -1.86 4.88
N ASP A 81 -4.99 -1.29 5.68
CA ASP A 81 -4.61 -0.74 7.00
C ASP A 81 -5.21 -1.51 8.16
N MET A 82 -6.44 -1.99 7.99
CA MET A 82 -7.19 -2.66 9.04
C MET A 82 -7.76 -3.99 8.55
N ALA A 83 -7.48 -5.06 9.28
CA ALA A 83 -8.10 -6.35 9.05
C ALA A 83 -9.08 -6.73 10.16
N LEU A 84 -10.09 -7.51 9.82
CA LEU A 84 -11.09 -8.04 10.72
C LEU A 84 -10.87 -9.54 10.96
N CYS A 85 -11.03 -9.96 12.22
CA CYS A 85 -11.12 -11.34 12.63
C CYS A 85 -12.44 -11.56 13.39
N HIS A 86 -13.13 -12.64 13.07
CA HIS A 86 -14.35 -13.05 13.79
C HIS A 86 -14.44 -14.56 13.86
N PRO A 87 -15.01 -15.16 14.92
CA PRO A 87 -15.18 -16.61 15.02
C PRO A 87 -15.89 -17.24 13.82
N SER A 88 -16.86 -16.56 13.22
CA SER A 88 -17.64 -17.09 12.08
C SER A 88 -16.84 -17.26 10.78
N ILE A 89 -15.70 -16.59 10.64
CA ILE A 89 -14.84 -16.71 9.46
C ILE A 89 -13.67 -17.66 9.68
N GLN A 90 -13.52 -18.21 10.89
CA GLN A 90 -12.45 -19.16 11.18
C GLN A 90 -12.77 -20.55 10.65
N LEU A 91 -11.83 -21.15 9.93
CA LEU A 91 -12.01 -22.47 9.31
C LEU A 91 -11.66 -23.65 10.22
N GLY A 92 -11.23 -23.40 11.47
CA GLY A 92 -10.90 -24.45 12.44
C GLY A 92 -9.66 -25.29 12.09
N ASN A 93 -8.82 -24.82 11.17
CA ASN A 93 -7.62 -25.51 10.69
C ASN A 93 -6.33 -25.10 11.42
N GLY A 94 -6.46 -24.39 12.53
CA GLY A 94 -5.33 -23.89 13.32
C GLY A 94 -4.66 -22.61 12.78
N LYS A 95 -5.14 -22.08 11.65
CA LYS A 95 -4.69 -20.81 11.08
C LYS A 95 -5.68 -19.70 11.43
N LEU A 96 -5.19 -18.47 11.54
CA LEU A 96 -6.02 -17.29 11.66
C LEU A 96 -6.62 -16.95 10.30
N SER A 97 -7.93 -16.74 10.23
CA SER A 97 -8.60 -16.18 9.06
C SER A 97 -8.89 -14.71 9.26
N VAL A 98 -8.60 -13.91 8.25
CA VAL A 98 -8.79 -12.46 8.25
C VAL A 98 -9.48 -11.99 6.97
N MET A 99 -10.14 -10.85 7.05
CA MET A 99 -10.70 -10.13 5.90
C MET A 99 -10.51 -8.63 6.09
N ASP A 100 -10.78 -7.85 5.06
CA ASP A 100 -10.68 -6.40 5.15
C ASP A 100 -11.74 -5.80 6.07
N ALA A 101 -11.34 -4.80 6.84
CA ALA A 101 -12.25 -3.98 7.65
C ALA A 101 -12.82 -2.79 6.89
N GLU A 102 -12.26 -2.45 5.72
CA GLU A 102 -12.50 -1.21 5.02
C GLU A 102 -13.19 -1.42 3.67
N ASN A 103 -14.10 -0.51 3.32
CA ASN A 103 -14.75 -0.50 2.00
C ASN A 103 -14.01 0.37 0.97
N ALA A 104 -13.05 1.14 1.41
CA ALA A 104 -12.21 1.99 0.57
C ALA A 104 -10.84 2.19 1.22
N TRP A 105 -9.81 2.31 0.39
CA TRP A 105 -8.44 2.48 0.82
C TRP A 105 -7.92 3.89 0.56
N PHE A 106 -7.04 4.34 1.42
CA PHE A 106 -6.39 5.65 1.35
C PHE A 106 -5.08 5.52 0.58
N VAL A 107 -5.15 5.69 -0.73
CA VAL A 107 -4.00 5.53 -1.61
C VAL A 107 -3.20 6.84 -1.69
N ARG A 108 -1.91 6.77 -1.42
CA ARG A 108 -1.00 7.92 -1.55
C ARG A 108 -0.77 8.28 -3.01
N VAL A 109 -0.67 9.58 -3.29
CA VAL A 109 -0.46 10.11 -4.65
C VAL A 109 0.70 11.09 -4.73
N ASN A 110 1.50 11.23 -3.69
CA ASN A 110 2.64 12.14 -3.63
C ASN A 110 3.79 11.77 -4.59
N HIS A 111 3.81 10.55 -5.11
CA HIS A 111 4.76 10.09 -6.11
C HIS A 111 4.36 10.47 -7.55
N ILE A 112 3.10 10.86 -7.76
CA ILE A 112 2.60 11.29 -9.07
C ILE A 112 3.00 12.74 -9.30
N THR A 113 4.16 12.97 -9.89
CA THR A 113 4.70 14.31 -10.18
C THR A 113 4.61 14.68 -11.65
N ASN A 114 4.34 13.71 -12.51
CA ASN A 114 4.23 13.86 -13.96
C ASN A 114 3.47 12.68 -14.57
N TYR A 115 3.03 12.83 -15.80
CA TYR A 115 2.38 11.76 -16.55
C TYR A 115 3.27 10.54 -16.71
N GLY A 116 2.70 9.36 -16.50
CA GLY A 116 3.38 8.07 -16.58
C GLY A 116 4.03 7.62 -15.28
N ALA A 117 3.93 8.43 -14.21
CA ALA A 117 4.44 8.06 -12.90
C ALA A 117 3.67 6.90 -12.27
N ASP A 118 2.34 6.90 -12.46
CA ASP A 118 1.45 5.81 -12.03
C ASP A 118 0.28 5.68 -13.02
N PRO A 119 0.46 4.95 -14.12
CA PRO A 119 -0.55 4.83 -15.17
C PRO A 119 -1.90 4.29 -14.68
N TYR A 120 -1.89 3.47 -13.62
CA TYR A 120 -3.12 2.93 -13.05
C TYR A 120 -3.92 4.02 -12.32
N LEU A 121 -3.29 4.73 -11.38
CA LEU A 121 -3.96 5.81 -10.65
C LEU A 121 -4.32 6.97 -11.57
N GLU A 122 -3.49 7.29 -12.54
CA GLU A 122 -3.78 8.32 -13.55
C GLU A 122 -5.05 7.98 -14.33
N LYS A 123 -5.17 6.76 -14.82
CA LYS A 123 -6.37 6.29 -15.53
C LYS A 123 -7.60 6.29 -14.63
N LEU A 124 -7.45 5.76 -13.41
CA LEU A 124 -8.53 5.68 -12.44
C LEU A 124 -9.08 7.06 -12.08
N THR A 125 -8.18 8.02 -11.87
CA THR A 125 -8.56 9.37 -11.42
C THR A 125 -9.01 10.29 -12.54
N ALA A 126 -8.58 10.05 -13.78
CA ALA A 126 -9.03 10.80 -14.95
C ALA A 126 -10.45 10.42 -15.39
N GLN A 127 -10.82 9.15 -15.28
CA GLN A 127 -12.14 8.63 -15.69
C GLN A 127 -12.66 7.62 -14.67
N PRO A 128 -12.92 8.02 -13.42
CA PRO A 128 -13.42 7.11 -12.41
C PRO A 128 -14.84 6.64 -12.77
N ALA A 129 -15.11 5.36 -12.52
CA ALA A 129 -16.45 4.79 -12.72
C ALA A 129 -17.49 5.37 -11.73
N GLU A 130 -17.03 5.92 -10.64
CA GLU A 130 -17.80 6.61 -9.62
C GLU A 130 -16.97 7.75 -9.01
N PRO A 131 -17.58 8.75 -8.37
CA PRO A 131 -16.85 9.86 -7.77
C PRO A 131 -15.82 9.38 -6.74
N LEU A 132 -14.59 9.87 -6.84
CA LEU A 132 -13.53 9.65 -5.88
C LEU A 132 -13.41 10.85 -4.93
N LEU A 133 -13.01 10.61 -3.71
CA LEU A 133 -12.70 11.64 -2.74
C LEU A 133 -11.18 11.81 -2.63
N PHE A 134 -10.73 13.04 -2.83
CA PHE A 134 -9.34 13.42 -2.67
C PHE A 134 -9.15 14.13 -1.34
N LEU A 135 -8.11 13.80 -0.63
CA LEU A 135 -7.73 14.40 0.63
C LEU A 135 -6.40 15.15 0.46
N ASN A 136 -6.40 16.41 0.87
CA ASN A 136 -5.21 17.27 0.86
C ASN A 136 -4.61 17.42 -0.55
N ILE A 137 -5.48 17.46 -1.56
CA ILE A 137 -5.11 17.66 -2.96
C ILE A 137 -6.04 18.71 -3.57
N ASP A 138 -5.45 19.68 -4.25
CA ASP A 138 -6.19 20.61 -5.09
C ASP A 138 -6.06 20.19 -6.56
N ALA A 139 -7.18 19.86 -7.17
CA ALA A 139 -7.21 19.54 -8.60
C ALA A 139 -7.45 20.82 -9.39
N VAL A 140 -6.51 21.21 -10.23
CA VAL A 140 -6.63 22.40 -11.06
C VAL A 140 -7.62 22.13 -12.22
N PRO A 141 -8.77 22.84 -12.28
CA PRO A 141 -9.73 22.67 -13.35
C PRO A 141 -9.11 22.96 -14.71
N SER A 142 -9.51 22.20 -15.73
CA SER A 142 -9.05 22.37 -17.11
C SER A 142 -7.56 22.10 -17.36
N SER A 143 -6.88 21.49 -16.44
CA SER A 143 -5.53 20.97 -16.65
C SER A 143 -5.54 19.93 -17.78
N ARG A 144 -4.56 20.02 -18.70
CA ARG A 144 -4.38 19.03 -19.79
C ARG A 144 -3.66 17.77 -19.34
N ALA A 145 -3.12 17.80 -18.14
CA ALA A 145 -2.44 16.71 -17.50
C ALA A 145 -3.07 16.47 -16.11
N LEU A 146 -2.89 15.28 -15.58
CA LEU A 146 -3.23 15.00 -14.19
C LEU A 146 -2.23 15.73 -13.31
N ILE A 147 -2.56 16.95 -12.89
CA ILE A 147 -1.72 17.75 -12.02
C ILE A 147 -2.28 17.64 -10.61
N TRP A 148 -1.46 17.15 -9.70
CA TRP A 148 -1.75 17.08 -8.28
C TRP A 148 -1.00 18.19 -7.56
N GLU A 149 -1.74 19.17 -7.10
CA GLU A 149 -1.19 20.19 -6.22
C GLU A 149 -1.55 19.87 -4.79
N HIS A 150 -0.57 19.91 -3.92
CA HIS A 150 -0.78 19.71 -2.50
C HIS A 150 -1.38 20.97 -1.89
N ILE A 151 -2.53 20.81 -1.22
CA ILE A 151 -3.03 21.86 -0.34
C ILE A 151 -2.25 21.84 0.97
N GLU A 152 -2.10 22.99 1.57
CA GLU A 152 -1.40 23.13 2.84
C GLU A 152 -2.28 22.61 3.99
N ASP A 153 -1.72 21.76 4.86
CA ASP A 153 -2.39 21.36 6.12
C ASP A 153 -2.50 22.53 7.10
N ALA A 154 -1.55 23.48 7.00
CA ALA A 154 -1.52 24.73 7.71
C ALA A 154 -0.76 25.75 6.86
N PRO A 155 -0.95 27.07 7.06
CA PRO A 155 -0.26 28.09 6.29
C PRO A 155 1.25 27.84 6.19
N ASN A 156 1.77 27.83 4.97
CA ASN A 156 3.17 27.57 4.61
C ASN A 156 3.70 26.17 5.01
N LYS A 157 2.80 25.20 5.17
CA LYS A 157 3.18 23.80 5.42
C LYS A 157 2.48 22.88 4.42
N PRO A 158 3.19 22.44 3.37
CA PRO A 158 2.63 21.53 2.39
C PRO A 158 2.15 20.24 3.07
N CYS A 159 1.05 19.68 2.59
CA CYS A 159 0.56 18.41 3.07
C CYS A 159 1.60 17.29 2.82
N PRO A 160 2.09 16.62 3.85
CA PRO A 160 3.09 15.57 3.68
C PRO A 160 2.50 14.28 3.11
N ASN A 161 1.18 14.15 3.04
CA ASN A 161 0.51 12.88 2.75
C ASN A 161 -0.79 13.07 1.96
N PRO A 162 -0.72 13.53 0.70
CA PRO A 162 -1.88 13.63 -0.17
C PRO A 162 -2.39 12.24 -0.55
N ARG A 163 -3.71 12.07 -0.52
CA ARG A 163 -4.34 10.76 -0.75
C ARG A 163 -5.61 10.87 -1.58
N VAL A 164 -5.90 9.81 -2.33
CA VAL A 164 -7.19 9.54 -2.92
C VAL A 164 -7.86 8.37 -2.19
N ILE A 165 -9.14 8.49 -1.92
CA ILE A 165 -9.92 7.37 -1.36
C ILE A 165 -10.47 6.57 -2.52
N VAL A 166 -9.96 5.35 -2.67
CA VAL A 166 -10.34 4.42 -3.74
C VAL A 166 -11.23 3.33 -3.16
N PRO A 167 -12.47 3.18 -3.66
CA PRO A 167 -13.32 2.06 -3.25
C PRO A 167 -12.60 0.73 -3.45
N ARG A 168 -12.65 -0.13 -2.46
CA ARG A 168 -11.94 -1.42 -2.46
C ARG A 168 -12.20 -2.25 -3.73
N ARG A 169 -13.45 -2.26 -4.23
CA ARG A 169 -13.84 -2.98 -5.46
C ARG A 169 -13.12 -2.49 -6.73
N MET A 170 -12.51 -1.31 -6.68
CA MET A 170 -11.74 -0.73 -7.78
C MET A 170 -10.25 -1.04 -7.69
N ILE A 171 -9.81 -1.64 -6.59
CA ILE A 171 -8.42 -2.08 -6.42
C ILE A 171 -8.19 -3.36 -7.24
N PRO A 172 -7.17 -3.39 -8.10
CA PRO A 172 -6.86 -4.57 -8.91
C PRO A 172 -6.56 -5.80 -8.06
N ASN A 173 -7.03 -6.94 -8.51
CA ASN A 173 -6.77 -8.23 -7.87
C ASN A 173 -7.16 -8.31 -6.38
N ASN A 174 -8.04 -7.44 -5.92
CA ASN A 174 -8.52 -7.45 -4.56
C ASN A 174 -9.21 -8.77 -4.21
N VAL A 175 -8.90 -9.33 -3.04
CA VAL A 175 -9.51 -10.55 -2.51
C VAL A 175 -10.62 -10.18 -1.52
N PRO A 176 -11.91 -10.32 -1.89
CA PRO A 176 -13.02 -9.90 -1.03
C PRO A 176 -13.32 -10.87 0.12
N ASP A 177 -12.97 -12.14 -0.06
CA ASP A 177 -13.31 -13.21 0.88
C ASP A 177 -12.27 -13.33 2.01
N PRO A 178 -12.66 -13.94 3.16
CA PRO A 178 -11.71 -14.24 4.22
C PRO A 178 -10.58 -15.17 3.74
N VAL A 179 -9.36 -14.89 4.17
CA VAL A 179 -8.16 -15.68 3.85
C VAL A 179 -7.47 -16.20 5.11
N ASN A 180 -6.85 -17.37 5.00
CA ASN A 180 -6.00 -17.91 6.06
C ASN A 180 -4.62 -17.30 6.01
N VAL A 181 -4.14 -16.84 7.15
CA VAL A 181 -2.79 -16.27 7.29
C VAL A 181 -1.77 -17.40 7.41
N ASP A 182 -0.77 -17.41 6.51
CA ASP A 182 0.35 -18.35 6.55
C ASP A 182 1.53 -17.77 7.31
N VAL A 183 1.83 -16.49 7.08
CA VAL A 183 2.98 -15.81 7.65
C VAL A 183 2.54 -14.51 8.31
N ARG A 184 3.04 -14.25 9.52
CA ARG A 184 2.93 -12.97 10.19
C ARG A 184 4.27 -12.27 10.19
N SER A 185 4.28 -11.00 9.86
CA SER A 185 5.45 -10.14 9.97
C SER A 185 5.10 -8.87 10.74
N PHE A 186 6.13 -8.18 11.23
CA PHE A 186 5.96 -6.95 12.01
C PHE A 186 6.85 -5.87 11.44
N GLY A 187 6.23 -4.74 11.09
CA GLY A 187 6.97 -3.54 10.73
C GLY A 187 7.54 -2.85 11.96
N VAL A 188 8.83 -2.60 11.93
CA VAL A 188 9.49 -1.81 12.98
C VAL A 188 9.65 -0.38 12.48
N ARG A 189 9.02 0.57 13.17
CA ARG A 189 9.28 1.98 12.92
C ARG A 189 10.70 2.31 13.39
N THR A 190 11.58 2.62 12.44
CA THR A 190 12.87 3.21 12.78
C THR A 190 12.65 4.62 13.34
N PRO A 191 13.31 4.99 14.43
CA PRO A 191 13.29 6.37 14.91
C PRO A 191 13.80 7.31 13.81
N PRO A 192 13.35 8.58 13.79
CA PRO A 192 13.88 9.57 12.87
C PRO A 192 15.39 9.61 12.99
N CYS A 193 16.08 9.39 11.91
CA CYS A 193 17.54 9.52 11.87
C CYS A 193 17.91 10.82 11.16
N THR A 194 19.07 11.40 11.50
CA THR A 194 19.62 12.53 10.75
C THR A 194 20.03 12.05 9.36
N ARG A 195 20.20 13.02 8.43
CA ARG A 195 20.63 12.70 7.07
C ARG A 195 21.96 11.93 7.02
N GLU A 196 22.84 12.17 7.99
CA GLU A 196 24.12 11.49 8.15
C GLU A 196 23.99 10.05 8.68
N GLN A 197 22.89 9.77 9.36
CA GLN A 197 22.58 8.44 9.91
C GLN A 197 21.72 7.60 8.95
N GLN A 198 21.24 8.18 7.86
CA GLN A 198 20.45 7.46 6.85
C GLN A 198 21.37 6.61 5.97
N ILE A 199 21.62 5.40 6.38
CA ILE A 199 22.29 4.40 5.56
C ILE A 199 21.21 3.66 4.77
N GLY A 200 20.84 4.20 3.61
CA GLY A 200 19.94 3.58 2.65
C GLY A 200 18.46 3.51 3.10
N ARG A 201 17.57 3.92 2.23
CA ARG A 201 16.18 3.46 2.27
C ARG A 201 16.03 2.35 1.26
N ALA A 202 15.68 1.15 1.71
CA ALA A 202 15.18 0.14 0.81
C ALA A 202 13.80 0.62 0.31
N HIS A 203 13.66 0.80 -0.97
CA HIS A 203 12.35 0.82 -1.60
C HIS A 203 11.97 -0.64 -1.86
N VAL A 204 11.07 -1.14 -1.06
CA VAL A 204 10.45 -2.45 -1.30
C VAL A 204 9.29 -2.24 -2.23
#